data_fcfb9405c334e460aacd606962a6629b
#
_entry.id   fcfb9405c334e460aacd606962a6629b
#
_cell.length_a   1.000
_cell.length_b   1.000
_cell.length_c   1.000
_cell.angle_alpha   90.00
_cell.angle_beta   90.00
_cell.angle_gamma   90.00
#
_symmetry.space_group_name_H-M   'P 1'
#
loop_
_entity.id
_entity.type
_entity.pdbx_description
1 polymer ?
#
loop_
_entity_poly.entity_id
_entity_poly.type
_entity_poly.pdbx_seq_one_letter_code
_entity_poly.pdbx_strand_id
1 'polypeptide(L)'
;MNTKGKILIIDDNEDVLFALNLLLEPYVEKIKVTTQPTRIEHFMTTFQPDVILLDMNFRRDAISGQEGFNCLEQILKLDPQAIVLFMTAYADTDKAVRAIKAGAIDFIPKPWEKEKLLATLSSAIKLRDSRKEVRQLKEQVVALSLSLIHI
;
A
#
# COMPACT_ATOMS: atom_id res chain seq x y z
N MET A 1 -5.02 11.61 -16.02
CA MET A 1 -3.91 11.69 -15.05
C MET A 1 -3.19 10.36 -15.03
N ASN A 2 -1.94 10.35 -15.45
CA ASN A 2 -1.16 9.13 -15.56
C ASN A 2 -0.16 9.06 -14.41
N THR A 3 -0.47 8.29 -13.39
CA THR A 3 0.40 8.08 -12.24
C THR A 3 1.22 6.82 -12.47
N LYS A 4 2.54 6.96 -12.52
CA LYS A 4 3.46 5.86 -12.83
C LYS A 4 3.83 5.06 -11.59
N GLY A 5 2.88 4.37 -10.98
CA GLY A 5 3.15 3.57 -9.80
C GLY A 5 2.77 2.11 -10.00
N LYS A 6 3.46 1.23 -9.29
CA LYS A 6 3.12 -0.20 -9.22
C LYS A 6 2.24 -0.44 -8.01
N ILE A 7 1.10 -1.08 -8.22
CA ILE A 7 0.07 -1.25 -7.20
C ILE A 7 -0.12 -2.74 -6.93
N LEU A 8 -0.13 -3.12 -5.66
CA LEU A 8 -0.53 -4.44 -5.21
C LEU A 8 -1.87 -4.34 -4.50
N ILE A 9 -2.83 -5.16 -4.89
CA ILE A 9 -4.16 -5.17 -4.28
C ILE A 9 -4.39 -6.52 -3.62
N ILE A 10 -4.73 -6.51 -2.34
CA ILE A 10 -4.95 -7.70 -1.52
C ILE A 10 -6.37 -7.66 -0.97
N ASP A 11 -7.21 -8.56 -1.44
CA ASP A 11 -8.61 -8.67 -1.04
C ASP A 11 -9.06 -10.10 -1.29
N ASP A 12 -9.78 -10.72 -0.38
CA ASP A 12 -10.24 -12.09 -0.55
C ASP A 12 -11.42 -12.24 -1.52
N ASN A 13 -11.99 -11.13 -1.96
CA ASN A 13 -13.09 -11.11 -2.94
C ASN A 13 -12.55 -10.86 -4.35
N GLU A 14 -12.62 -11.88 -5.20
CA GLU A 14 -12.13 -11.79 -6.57
C GLU A 14 -12.85 -10.73 -7.40
N ASP A 15 -14.14 -10.50 -7.15
CA ASP A 15 -14.91 -9.48 -7.85
C ASP A 15 -14.42 -8.07 -7.55
N VAL A 16 -14.02 -7.83 -6.30
CA VAL A 16 -13.41 -6.55 -5.89
C VAL A 16 -12.07 -6.36 -6.59
N LEU A 17 -11.24 -7.39 -6.63
CA LEU A 17 -9.95 -7.33 -7.32
C LEU A 17 -10.13 -7.04 -8.81
N PHE A 18 -11.07 -7.71 -9.45
CA PHE A 18 -11.36 -7.50 -10.87
C PHE A 18 -11.83 -6.08 -11.14
N ALA A 19 -12.76 -5.57 -10.34
CA ALA A 19 -13.31 -4.23 -10.50
C ALA A 19 -12.23 -3.16 -10.30
N LEU A 20 -11.41 -3.29 -9.27
CA LEU A 20 -10.31 -2.35 -9.01
C LEU A 20 -9.25 -2.39 -10.11
N ASN A 21 -8.93 -3.58 -10.60
CA ASN A 21 -7.96 -3.70 -11.69
C ASN A 21 -8.44 -2.97 -12.95
N LEU A 22 -9.71 -3.17 -13.33
CA LEU A 22 -10.29 -2.46 -14.48
C LEU A 22 -10.31 -0.94 -14.28
N LEU A 23 -10.67 -0.51 -13.08
CA LEU A 23 -10.78 0.92 -12.76
C LEU A 23 -9.42 1.62 -12.77
N LEU A 24 -8.41 0.98 -12.21
CA LEU A 24 -7.10 1.60 -11.98
C LEU A 24 -6.11 1.42 -13.12
N GLU A 25 -6.29 0.40 -13.95
CA GLU A 25 -5.34 0.07 -15.03
C GLU A 25 -4.93 1.26 -15.89
N PRO A 26 -5.86 2.15 -16.34
CA PRO A 26 -5.47 3.29 -17.18
C PRO A 26 -4.61 4.34 -16.47
N TYR A 27 -4.55 4.31 -15.14
CA TYR A 27 -3.94 5.38 -14.34
C TYR A 27 -2.62 4.99 -13.69
N VAL A 28 -2.22 3.73 -13.75
CA VAL A 28 -1.03 3.23 -13.06
C VAL A 28 -0.14 2.45 -14.01
N GLU A 29 1.10 2.23 -13.61
CA GLU A 29 2.09 1.51 -14.43
C GLU A 29 1.78 0.02 -14.51
N LYS A 30 1.62 -0.63 -13.36
CA LYS A 30 1.32 -2.06 -13.27
C LYS A 30 0.47 -2.36 -12.04
N ILE A 31 -0.35 -3.39 -12.13
CA ILE A 31 -1.17 -3.88 -11.02
C ILE A 31 -0.96 -5.37 -10.86
N LYS A 32 -0.75 -5.80 -9.63
CA LYS A 32 -0.84 -7.21 -9.24
C LYS A 32 -1.93 -7.35 -8.20
N VAL A 33 -2.65 -8.46 -8.24
CA VAL A 33 -3.75 -8.74 -7.32
C VAL A 33 -3.57 -10.11 -6.69
N THR A 34 -4.02 -10.26 -5.44
CA THR A 34 -4.01 -11.56 -4.77
C THR A 34 -5.15 -11.66 -3.77
N THR A 35 -5.74 -12.85 -3.68
CA THR A 35 -6.72 -13.17 -2.64
C THR A 35 -6.04 -13.77 -1.40
N GLN A 36 -4.74 -14.06 -1.45
CA GLN A 36 -4.04 -14.83 -0.44
C GLN A 36 -2.99 -14.01 0.28
N PRO A 37 -3.17 -13.74 1.59
CA PRO A 37 -2.17 -13.05 2.39
C PRO A 37 -0.81 -13.76 2.41
N THR A 38 -0.80 -15.09 2.21
CA THR A 38 0.46 -15.86 2.17
C THR A 38 1.37 -15.49 1.01
N ARG A 39 0.86 -14.78 0.00
CA ARG A 39 1.66 -14.36 -1.16
C ARG A 39 2.26 -12.97 -1.02
N ILE A 40 2.01 -12.29 0.08
CA ILE A 40 2.50 -10.92 0.31
C ILE A 40 4.02 -10.84 0.19
N GLU A 41 4.74 -11.72 0.88
CA GLU A 41 6.20 -11.72 0.84
C GLU A 41 6.72 -11.86 -0.59
N HIS A 42 6.16 -12.78 -1.36
CA HIS A 42 6.53 -12.99 -2.75
C HIS A 42 6.38 -11.71 -3.58
N PHE A 43 5.23 -11.04 -3.48
CA PHE A 43 5.00 -9.81 -4.24
C PHE A 43 5.85 -8.65 -3.75
N MET A 44 6.09 -8.56 -2.45
CA MET A 44 6.94 -7.50 -1.90
C MET A 44 8.38 -7.62 -2.41
N THR A 45 8.88 -8.84 -2.55
CA THR A 45 10.26 -9.08 -3.01
C THR A 45 10.41 -9.03 -4.52
N THR A 46 9.45 -9.59 -5.28
CA THR A 46 9.56 -9.71 -6.75
C THR A 46 8.94 -8.55 -7.50
N PHE A 47 7.79 -8.08 -7.08
CA PHE A 47 7.08 -6.98 -7.74
C PHE A 47 7.50 -5.60 -7.21
N GLN A 48 7.81 -5.51 -5.94
CA GLN A 48 8.21 -4.26 -5.27
C GLN A 48 7.19 -3.15 -5.50
N PRO A 49 5.95 -3.31 -4.98
CA PRO A 49 4.90 -2.34 -5.23
C PRO A 49 5.21 -0.99 -4.57
N ASP A 50 4.76 0.08 -5.21
CA ASP A 50 4.86 1.43 -4.65
C ASP A 50 3.74 1.71 -3.64
N VAL A 51 2.55 1.19 -3.90
CA VAL A 51 1.38 1.35 -3.03
C VAL A 51 0.67 0.01 -2.91
N ILE A 52 0.21 -0.31 -1.72
CA ILE A 52 -0.54 -1.53 -1.44
C ILE A 52 -1.96 -1.14 -1.01
N LEU A 53 -2.97 -1.66 -1.71
CA LEU A 53 -4.36 -1.58 -1.29
C LEU A 53 -4.69 -2.87 -0.54
N LEU A 54 -5.01 -2.77 0.74
CA LEU A 54 -5.19 -3.91 1.61
C LEU A 54 -6.60 -3.93 2.19
N ASP A 55 -7.33 -5.01 1.93
CA ASP A 55 -8.64 -5.20 2.54
C ASP A 55 -8.52 -5.41 4.04
N MET A 56 -9.37 -4.71 4.78
CA MET A 56 -9.44 -4.82 6.23
C MET A 56 -10.25 -6.02 6.70
N ASN A 57 -11.20 -6.45 5.86
CA ASN A 57 -12.24 -7.40 6.23
C ASN A 57 -12.11 -8.70 5.44
N PHE A 58 -11.08 -9.50 5.73
CA PHE A 58 -11.01 -10.85 5.20
C PHE A 58 -12.16 -11.70 5.76
N ARG A 59 -12.70 -12.61 4.95
CA ARG A 59 -13.85 -13.45 5.34
C ARG A 59 -13.62 -14.24 6.63
N ARG A 60 -12.37 -14.67 6.85
CA ARG A 60 -12.01 -15.47 8.03
C ARG A 60 -12.09 -14.66 9.32
N ASP A 61 -11.99 -13.34 9.22
CA ASP A 61 -11.86 -12.48 10.38
C ASP A 61 -12.54 -11.12 10.12
N ALA A 62 -13.78 -11.17 9.60
CA ALA A 62 -14.52 -9.97 9.21
C ALA A 62 -14.86 -9.08 10.41
N ILE A 63 -14.93 -9.64 11.62
CA ILE A 63 -15.34 -8.91 12.82
C ILE A 63 -14.18 -8.14 13.43
N SER A 64 -13.02 -8.78 13.63
CA SER A 64 -11.90 -8.17 14.34
C SER A 64 -10.95 -7.41 13.43
N GLY A 65 -10.86 -7.77 12.14
CA GLY A 65 -9.88 -7.22 11.20
C GLY A 65 -8.45 -7.64 11.49
N GLN A 66 -8.24 -8.62 12.37
CA GLN A 66 -6.89 -9.01 12.82
C GLN A 66 -6.00 -9.49 11.67
N GLU A 67 -6.57 -10.20 10.71
CA GLU A 67 -5.82 -10.67 9.55
C GLU A 67 -5.29 -9.50 8.71
N GLY A 68 -6.09 -8.43 8.52
CA GLY A 68 -5.65 -7.22 7.86
C GLY A 68 -4.53 -6.52 8.61
N PHE A 69 -4.61 -6.43 9.94
CA PHE A 69 -3.54 -5.85 10.75
C PHE A 69 -2.27 -6.67 10.70
N ASN A 70 -2.38 -8.01 10.69
CA ASN A 70 -1.23 -8.89 10.55
C ASN A 70 -0.54 -8.70 9.20
N CYS A 71 -1.32 -8.53 8.13
CA CYS A 71 -0.79 -8.23 6.81
C CYS A 71 -0.04 -6.90 6.78
N LEU A 72 -0.61 -5.86 7.39
CA LEU A 72 0.05 -4.56 7.50
C LEU A 72 1.39 -4.67 8.21
N GLU A 73 1.42 -5.35 9.35
CA GLU A 73 2.65 -5.56 10.11
C GLU A 73 3.71 -6.27 9.28
N GLN A 74 3.32 -7.33 8.57
CA GLN A 74 4.23 -8.07 7.68
C GLN A 74 4.79 -7.18 6.57
N ILE A 75 3.94 -6.40 5.91
CA ILE A 75 4.35 -5.50 4.84
C ILE A 75 5.38 -4.48 5.36
N LEU A 76 5.11 -3.87 6.50
CA LEU A 76 5.99 -2.85 7.07
C LEU A 76 7.30 -3.42 7.60
N LYS A 77 7.33 -4.70 7.98
CA LYS A 77 8.58 -5.37 8.32
C LYS A 77 9.45 -5.61 7.07
N LEU A 78 8.80 -5.95 5.95
CA LEU A 78 9.52 -6.20 4.70
C LEU A 78 9.99 -4.90 4.04
N ASP A 79 9.19 -3.84 4.13
CA ASP A 79 9.52 -2.52 3.61
C ASP A 79 8.94 -1.44 4.54
N PRO A 80 9.75 -0.88 5.45
CA PRO A 80 9.28 0.18 6.37
C PRO A 80 8.78 1.44 5.67
N GLN A 81 9.14 1.65 4.41
CA GLN A 81 8.70 2.79 3.62
C GLN A 81 7.51 2.49 2.72
N ALA A 82 6.91 1.29 2.85
CA ALA A 82 5.75 0.91 2.07
C ALA A 82 4.56 1.83 2.37
N ILE A 83 3.81 2.15 1.33
CA ILE A 83 2.60 2.96 1.44
C ILE A 83 1.41 2.01 1.40
N VAL A 84 0.72 1.87 2.52
CA VAL A 84 -0.44 0.97 2.64
C VAL A 84 -1.70 1.80 2.81
N LEU A 85 -2.68 1.55 1.94
CA LEU A 85 -4.02 2.12 2.00
C LEU A 85 -4.98 1.00 2.37
N PHE A 86 -5.76 1.16 3.44
CA PHE A 86 -6.76 0.18 3.82
C PHE A 86 -8.07 0.40 3.10
N MET A 87 -8.69 -0.69 2.69
CA MET A 87 -10.07 -0.69 2.22
C MET A 87 -10.95 -1.23 3.36
N THR A 88 -11.98 -0.49 3.73
CA THR A 88 -12.81 -0.83 4.88
C THR A 88 -14.29 -0.55 4.60
N ALA A 89 -15.17 -1.22 5.33
CA ALA A 89 -16.59 -0.92 5.27
C ALA A 89 -16.87 0.52 5.73
N TYR A 90 -17.82 1.16 5.08
CA TYR A 90 -18.10 2.60 5.26
C TYR A 90 -18.26 3.03 6.71
N ALA A 91 -18.84 2.19 7.57
CA ALA A 91 -19.16 2.55 8.96
C ALA A 91 -18.04 2.18 9.95
N ASP A 92 -16.90 1.69 9.49
CA ASP A 92 -15.89 1.11 10.38
C ASP A 92 -14.78 2.10 10.72
N THR A 93 -15.16 3.19 11.39
CA THR A 93 -14.25 4.28 11.75
C THR A 93 -13.16 3.84 12.73
N ASP A 94 -13.51 2.99 13.71
CA ASP A 94 -12.55 2.54 14.73
C ASP A 94 -11.41 1.74 14.12
N LYS A 95 -11.72 0.84 13.18
CA LYS A 95 -10.69 0.09 12.46
C LYS A 95 -9.82 1.00 11.60
N ALA A 96 -10.41 2.00 10.95
CA ALA A 96 -9.67 2.96 10.14
C ALA A 96 -8.66 3.73 11.00
N VAL A 97 -9.07 4.24 12.15
CA VAL A 97 -8.18 4.96 13.08
C VAL A 97 -7.07 4.04 13.57
N ARG A 98 -7.40 2.82 13.95
CA ARG A 98 -6.42 1.83 14.41
C ARG A 98 -5.41 1.49 13.32
N ALA A 99 -5.85 1.38 12.08
CA ALA A 99 -4.97 1.11 10.94
C ALA A 99 -3.97 2.24 10.71
N ILE A 100 -4.42 3.49 10.77
CA ILE A 100 -3.55 4.66 10.65
C ILE A 100 -2.50 4.66 11.77
N LYS A 101 -2.91 4.40 13.00
CA LYS A 101 -1.98 4.30 14.14
C LYS A 101 -0.97 3.18 13.98
N ALA A 102 -1.35 2.10 13.31
CA ALA A 102 -0.47 0.96 13.06
C ALA A 102 0.48 1.17 11.86
N GLY A 103 0.36 2.28 11.15
CA GLY A 103 1.29 2.63 10.07
C GLY A 103 0.69 2.75 8.67
N ALA A 104 -0.61 2.50 8.50
CA ALA A 104 -1.28 2.77 7.23
C ALA A 104 -1.33 4.29 7.00
N ILE A 105 -1.28 4.69 5.73
CA ILE A 105 -1.26 6.11 5.39
C ILE A 105 -2.67 6.69 5.35
N ASP A 106 -3.62 5.91 4.86
CA ASP A 106 -5.00 6.36 4.71
C ASP A 106 -5.90 5.14 4.54
N PHE A 107 -7.19 5.38 4.43
CA PHE A 107 -8.17 4.32 4.17
C PHE A 107 -9.12 4.73 3.05
N ILE A 108 -9.72 3.71 2.41
CA ILE A 108 -10.68 3.88 1.33
C ILE A 108 -11.96 3.17 1.74
N PRO A 109 -13.06 3.90 1.94
CA PRO A 109 -14.33 3.26 2.30
C PRO A 109 -14.93 2.48 1.12
N LYS A 110 -15.55 1.36 1.40
CA LYS A 110 -16.31 0.58 0.43
C LYS A 110 -17.81 0.88 0.60
N PRO A 111 -18.55 1.14 -0.47
CA PRO A 111 -18.13 1.27 -1.85
C PRO A 111 -17.34 2.56 -2.08
N TRP A 112 -16.32 2.49 -2.93
CA TRP A 112 -15.48 3.66 -3.23
C TRP A 112 -16.13 4.57 -4.27
N GLU A 113 -15.80 5.85 -4.15
CA GLU A 113 -16.05 6.82 -5.21
C GLU A 113 -14.80 6.92 -6.08
N LYS A 114 -14.95 6.78 -7.39
CA LYS A 114 -13.84 6.74 -8.34
C LYS A 114 -12.88 7.91 -8.16
N GLU A 115 -13.41 9.12 -8.10
CA GLU A 115 -12.58 10.33 -8.03
C GLU A 115 -11.79 10.41 -6.73
N LYS A 116 -12.41 10.05 -5.60
CA LYS A 116 -11.74 10.01 -4.31
C LYS A 116 -10.68 8.93 -4.26
N LEU A 117 -10.99 7.76 -4.81
CA LEU A 117 -10.03 6.66 -4.89
C LEU A 117 -8.79 7.07 -5.69
N LEU A 118 -8.99 7.66 -6.87
CA LEU A 118 -7.89 8.10 -7.71
C LEU A 118 -7.07 9.22 -7.06
N ALA A 119 -7.71 10.15 -6.38
CA ALA A 119 -7.01 11.23 -5.66
C ALA A 119 -6.16 10.67 -4.51
N THR A 120 -6.72 9.75 -3.73
CA THR A 120 -6.01 9.10 -2.62
C THR A 120 -4.81 8.31 -3.15
N LEU A 121 -5.01 7.55 -4.21
CA LEU A 121 -3.95 6.77 -4.83
C LEU A 121 -2.84 7.67 -5.40
N SER A 122 -3.20 8.75 -6.07
CA SER A 122 -2.23 9.71 -6.60
C SER A 122 -1.37 10.32 -5.50
N SER A 123 -2.00 10.73 -4.39
CA SER A 123 -1.28 11.25 -3.23
C SER A 123 -0.34 10.21 -2.62
N ALA A 124 -0.80 8.96 -2.55
CA ALA A 124 0.02 7.86 -2.02
C ALA A 124 1.25 7.60 -2.89
N ILE A 125 1.10 7.63 -4.20
CA ILE A 125 2.22 7.44 -5.14
C ILE A 125 3.23 8.58 -5.00
N LYS A 126 2.76 9.81 -4.89
CA LYS A 126 3.64 10.96 -4.66
C LYS A 126 4.40 10.83 -3.35
N LEU A 127 3.75 10.37 -2.29
CA LEU A 127 4.40 10.13 -1.01
C LEU A 127 5.49 9.06 -1.14
N ARG A 128 5.21 7.98 -1.86
CA ARG A 128 6.19 6.93 -2.11
C ARG A 128 7.43 7.48 -2.83
N ASP A 129 7.21 8.28 -3.87
CA ASP A 129 8.30 8.91 -4.61
C ASP A 129 9.13 9.82 -3.72
N SER A 130 8.50 10.61 -2.87
CA SER A 130 9.19 11.46 -1.90
C SER A 130 10.03 10.66 -0.92
N ARG A 131 9.50 9.54 -0.40
CA ARG A 131 10.24 8.67 0.51
C ARG A 131 11.46 8.04 -0.15
N LYS A 132 11.34 7.62 -1.40
CA LYS A 132 12.46 7.09 -2.18
C LYS A 132 13.53 8.16 -2.38
N GLU A 133 13.14 9.38 -2.73
CA GLU A 133 14.05 10.50 -2.92
C GLU A 133 14.80 10.84 -1.64
N VAL A 134 14.11 10.93 -0.51
CA VAL A 134 14.74 11.19 0.78
C VAL A 134 15.73 10.09 1.14
N ARG A 135 15.39 8.84 0.91
CA ARG A 135 16.28 7.71 1.16
C ARG A 135 17.55 7.81 0.30
N GLN A 136 17.42 8.11 -0.98
CA GLN A 136 18.56 8.29 -1.89
C GLN A 136 19.47 9.42 -1.43
N LEU A 137 18.90 10.54 -1.02
CA LEU A 137 19.68 11.68 -0.51
C LEU A 137 20.45 11.31 0.77
N LYS A 138 19.83 10.57 1.69
CA LYS A 138 20.49 10.09 2.90
C LYS A 138 21.65 9.16 2.57
N GLU A 139 21.48 8.26 1.63
CA GLU A 139 22.53 7.34 1.17
C GLU A 139 23.71 8.10 0.55
N GLN A 140 23.42 9.12 -0.24
CA GLN A 140 24.44 9.98 -0.83
C GLN A 140 25.25 10.75 0.23
N VAL A 141 24.57 11.29 1.24
CA VAL A 141 25.23 12.01 2.33
C VAL A 141 26.14 11.08 3.13
N VAL A 142 25.67 9.87 3.44
CA VAL A 142 26.49 8.86 4.15
C VAL A 142 27.71 8.48 3.31
N ALA A 143 27.54 8.23 2.04
CA ALA A 143 28.65 7.87 1.14
C ALA A 143 29.70 8.99 1.07
N LEU A 144 29.26 10.24 0.98
CA LEU A 144 30.14 11.39 0.97
C LEU A 144 30.90 11.53 2.28
N SER A 145 30.22 11.36 3.40
CA SER A 145 30.87 11.40 4.74
C SER A 145 31.95 10.34 4.89
N LEU A 146 31.69 9.12 4.44
CA LEU A 146 32.65 8.02 4.45
C LEU A 146 33.85 8.32 3.54
N SER A 147 33.62 8.90 2.38
CA SER A 147 34.68 9.31 1.47
C SER A 147 35.62 10.34 2.11
N LEU A 148 35.07 11.31 2.84
CA LEU A 148 35.86 12.34 3.53
C LEU A 148 36.70 11.77 4.67
N ILE A 149 36.23 10.73 5.34
CA ILE A 149 36.97 10.09 6.44
C ILE A 149 38.24 9.42 5.94
N HIS A 150 38.27 8.95 4.70
CA HIS A 150 39.42 8.26 4.13
C HIS A 150 40.46 9.15 3.47
N ILE A 151 40.22 10.45 3.51
CA ILE A 151 41.19 11.43 3.06
C ILE A 151 42.13 11.83 4.22
#